data_164335b1ba842df211249d159a7cb250
#
_entry.id   164335b1ba842df211249d159a7cb250
#
_cell.length_a   1.000
_cell.length_b   1.000
_cell.length_c   1.000
_cell.angle_alpha   90.00
_cell.angle_beta   90.00
_cell.angle_gamma   90.00
#
_symmetry.space_group_name_H-M   'P 1'
#
loop_
_entity.id
_entity.type
_entity.pdbx_description
1 polymer ?
#
loop_
_entity_poly.entity_id
_entity_poly.type
_entity_poly.pdbx_seq_one_letter_code
_entity_poly.pdbx_strand_id
1 'polypeptide(L)'
;MESDESSVAVVTGTSTGIGFATALELARHGHKVFAGMRDTNKAQALATASEQEGLDVTIVALDVTSAVSTDAAFARIRRAGPVNVLVNNAGIGGATPLELTPEDEHRAIFETNYFGAVRCIQAVLPEMRERCRGTIVNVTSMEGLVAMPNQIPYSATKWALECLGEARAHEVFRFNVRVVNVEPGVIMTQIFDNSTAATRYDRESPYQPIMRRNGKMFKAGFEANVQPERVAETILAAISSPEYRLRWPVGEDAEGMFNGRRAIDDEKWIEMGADLSDEDYNRRYEEYFGVRLS
;
A
#
# COMPACT_ATOMS: atom_id res chain seq x y z
N MET A 1 7.48 36.04 -0.96
CA MET A 1 6.18 35.78 -0.32
C MET A 1 5.49 34.77 -1.22
N GLU A 2 5.75 33.47 -1.01
CA GLU A 2 4.96 32.42 -1.67
C GLU A 2 3.56 32.48 -1.06
N SER A 3 2.55 32.55 -1.92
CA SER A 3 1.14 32.56 -1.54
C SER A 3 0.86 31.35 -0.64
N ASP A 4 0.17 31.62 0.46
CA ASP A 4 -0.36 30.67 1.45
C ASP A 4 -1.48 29.80 0.84
N GLU A 5 -1.22 29.20 -0.34
CA GLU A 5 -2.12 28.24 -0.95
C GLU A 5 -1.89 26.89 -0.28
N SER A 6 -2.89 26.44 0.47
CA SER A 6 -2.88 25.12 1.11
C SER A 6 -2.57 24.02 0.09
N SER A 7 -1.58 23.19 0.36
CA SER A 7 -1.14 22.10 -0.52
C SER A 7 -2.27 21.07 -0.71
N VAL A 8 -2.70 20.85 -1.96
CA VAL A 8 -3.75 19.87 -2.27
C VAL A 8 -3.18 18.47 -2.28
N ALA A 9 -3.74 17.59 -1.44
CA ALA A 9 -3.43 16.17 -1.38
C ALA A 9 -4.61 15.29 -1.78
N VAL A 10 -4.36 14.24 -2.53
CA VAL A 10 -5.35 13.22 -2.91
C VAL A 10 -4.91 11.89 -2.31
N VAL A 11 -5.79 11.24 -1.56
CA VAL A 11 -5.55 9.90 -0.99
C VAL A 11 -6.62 8.96 -1.51
N THR A 12 -6.23 7.83 -2.10
CA THR A 12 -7.16 6.82 -2.60
C THR A 12 -7.43 5.72 -1.55
N GLY A 13 -8.66 5.17 -1.51
CA GLY A 13 -9.02 4.09 -0.59
C GLY A 13 -9.11 4.51 0.88
N THR A 14 -9.81 5.62 1.15
CA THR A 14 -9.83 6.28 2.47
C THR A 14 -10.98 5.85 3.39
N SER A 15 -11.77 4.85 3.02
CA SER A 15 -12.90 4.41 3.85
C SER A 15 -12.47 3.81 5.19
N THR A 16 -11.28 3.22 5.26
CA THR A 16 -10.72 2.54 6.45
C THR A 16 -9.19 2.46 6.39
N GLY A 17 -8.58 2.00 7.48
CA GLY A 17 -7.17 1.60 7.54
C GLY A 17 -6.17 2.70 7.19
N ILE A 18 -5.13 2.36 6.44
CA ILE A 18 -4.02 3.26 6.11
C ILE A 18 -4.52 4.53 5.41
N GLY A 19 -5.42 4.40 4.43
CA GLY A 19 -5.93 5.56 3.70
C GLY A 19 -6.73 6.53 4.58
N PHE A 20 -7.52 6.00 5.53
CA PHE A 20 -8.24 6.78 6.53
C PHE A 20 -7.27 7.57 7.40
N ALA A 21 -6.29 6.88 8.01
CA ALA A 21 -5.29 7.50 8.87
C ALA A 21 -4.45 8.53 8.10
N THR A 22 -4.05 8.22 6.86
CA THR A 22 -3.27 9.14 6.01
C THR A 22 -4.06 10.41 5.67
N ALA A 23 -5.37 10.30 5.38
CA ALA A 23 -6.19 11.45 5.08
C ALA A 23 -6.26 12.43 6.27
N LEU A 24 -6.45 11.93 7.48
CA LEU A 24 -6.44 12.75 8.69
C LEU A 24 -5.05 13.33 8.97
N GLU A 25 -4.00 12.53 8.88
CA GLU A 25 -2.64 12.95 9.18
C GLU A 25 -2.15 14.07 8.24
N LEU A 26 -2.41 13.97 6.94
CA LEU A 26 -2.09 15.02 5.99
C LEU A 26 -2.89 16.31 6.27
N ALA A 27 -4.17 16.17 6.62
CA ALA A 27 -5.01 17.32 6.94
C ALA A 27 -4.56 18.04 8.23
N ARG A 28 -4.15 17.30 9.27
CA ARG A 28 -3.54 17.85 10.50
C ARG A 28 -2.30 18.69 10.22
N HIS A 29 -1.59 18.36 9.14
CA HIS A 29 -0.37 19.07 8.71
C HIS A 29 -0.63 20.12 7.60
N GLY A 30 -1.88 20.61 7.51
CA GLY A 30 -2.24 21.77 6.68
C GLY A 30 -2.48 21.48 5.21
N HIS A 31 -2.57 20.19 4.82
CA HIS A 31 -2.99 19.84 3.48
C HIS A 31 -4.53 19.95 3.34
N LYS A 32 -4.99 20.47 2.20
CA LYS A 32 -6.36 20.29 1.77
C LYS A 32 -6.51 18.91 1.15
N VAL A 33 -7.16 17.99 1.87
CA VAL A 33 -7.21 16.58 1.50
C VAL A 33 -8.49 16.23 0.75
N PHE A 34 -8.33 15.63 -0.43
CA PHE A 34 -9.40 14.96 -1.16
C PHE A 34 -9.33 13.45 -0.88
N ALA A 35 -10.24 12.97 -0.05
CA ALA A 35 -10.32 11.60 0.40
C ALA A 35 -11.16 10.76 -0.56
N GLY A 36 -10.50 10.01 -1.44
CA GLY A 36 -11.13 9.18 -2.48
C GLY A 36 -11.59 7.84 -1.95
N MET A 37 -12.85 7.49 -2.17
CA MET A 37 -13.40 6.17 -1.86
C MET A 37 -14.44 5.74 -2.89
N ARG A 38 -14.49 4.43 -3.18
CA ARG A 38 -15.43 3.86 -4.17
C ARG A 38 -16.89 4.01 -3.73
N ASP A 39 -17.15 3.72 -2.46
CA ASP A 39 -18.49 3.80 -1.85
C ASP A 39 -18.51 4.92 -0.80
N THR A 40 -19.12 6.05 -1.16
CA THR A 40 -19.24 7.21 -0.28
C THR A 40 -20.21 7.02 0.88
N ASN A 41 -21.04 5.96 0.90
CA ASN A 41 -21.86 5.61 2.06
C ASN A 41 -20.99 5.18 3.26
N LYS A 42 -19.72 4.81 3.02
CA LYS A 42 -18.74 4.48 4.06
C LYS A 42 -17.96 5.69 4.60
N ALA A 43 -18.32 6.91 4.18
CA ALA A 43 -17.59 8.12 4.53
C ALA A 43 -17.83 8.61 5.98
N GLN A 44 -18.90 8.15 6.64
CA GLN A 44 -19.36 8.72 7.93
C GLN A 44 -18.26 8.80 8.99
N ALA A 45 -17.46 7.75 9.15
CA ALA A 45 -16.40 7.73 10.15
C ALA A 45 -15.34 8.80 9.88
N LEU A 46 -14.90 8.93 8.61
CA LEU A 46 -13.90 9.92 8.21
C LEU A 46 -14.45 11.34 8.29
N ALA A 47 -15.69 11.56 7.87
CA ALA A 47 -16.36 12.85 7.98
C ALA A 47 -16.46 13.30 9.45
N THR A 48 -16.93 12.42 10.33
CA THR A 48 -17.04 12.71 11.76
C THR A 48 -15.68 13.03 12.38
N ALA A 49 -14.65 12.23 12.10
CA ALA A 49 -13.31 12.47 12.64
C ALA A 49 -12.72 13.80 12.15
N SER A 50 -12.87 14.12 10.87
CA SER A 50 -12.37 15.38 10.32
C SER A 50 -13.13 16.60 10.85
N GLU A 51 -14.45 16.51 11.03
CA GLU A 51 -15.27 17.58 11.62
C GLU A 51 -14.89 17.84 13.10
N GLN A 52 -14.69 16.78 13.88
CA GLN A 52 -14.30 16.90 15.29
C GLN A 52 -12.96 17.60 15.50
N GLU A 53 -12.03 17.42 14.56
CA GLU A 53 -10.71 18.05 14.60
C GLU A 53 -10.63 19.35 13.77
N GLY A 54 -11.71 19.74 13.06
CA GLY A 54 -11.72 20.95 12.20
C GLY A 54 -10.81 20.87 10.99
N LEU A 55 -10.65 19.67 10.41
CA LEU A 55 -9.71 19.37 9.33
C LEU A 55 -10.33 19.62 7.94
N ASP A 56 -9.53 20.11 6.98
CA ASP A 56 -9.96 20.31 5.59
C ASP A 56 -9.89 19.00 4.79
N VAL A 57 -10.88 18.13 5.00
CA VAL A 57 -11.04 16.86 4.30
C VAL A 57 -12.32 16.86 3.48
N THR A 58 -12.20 16.69 2.17
CA THR A 58 -13.32 16.58 1.23
C THR A 58 -13.45 15.15 0.72
N ILE A 59 -14.59 14.52 0.97
CA ILE A 59 -14.90 13.18 0.44
C ILE A 59 -15.18 13.27 -1.07
N VAL A 60 -14.57 12.35 -1.83
CA VAL A 60 -14.76 12.26 -3.29
C VAL A 60 -15.06 10.81 -3.69
N ALA A 61 -16.12 10.63 -4.48
CA ALA A 61 -16.36 9.34 -5.13
C ALA A 61 -15.22 9.06 -6.12
N LEU A 62 -14.42 8.05 -5.85
CA LEU A 62 -13.28 7.65 -6.66
C LEU A 62 -13.13 6.12 -6.64
N ASP A 63 -13.58 5.50 -7.71
CA ASP A 63 -13.30 4.11 -8.01
C ASP A 63 -12.09 4.04 -8.94
N VAL A 64 -10.96 3.62 -8.43
CA VAL A 64 -9.70 3.54 -9.18
C VAL A 64 -9.74 2.50 -10.31
N THR A 65 -10.69 1.57 -10.29
CA THR A 65 -10.89 0.57 -11.35
C THR A 65 -11.65 1.13 -12.56
N SER A 66 -12.23 2.32 -12.43
CA SER A 66 -13.03 2.99 -13.47
C SER A 66 -12.34 4.25 -13.98
N ALA A 67 -11.96 4.29 -15.25
CA ALA A 67 -11.41 5.48 -15.89
C ALA A 67 -12.39 6.67 -15.80
N VAL A 68 -13.69 6.43 -16.04
CA VAL A 68 -14.73 7.47 -15.96
C VAL A 68 -14.82 8.07 -14.54
N SER A 69 -14.77 7.22 -13.50
CA SER A 69 -14.77 7.66 -12.11
C SER A 69 -13.52 8.47 -11.78
N THR A 70 -12.36 7.99 -12.22
CA THR A 70 -11.07 8.67 -12.01
C THR A 70 -11.06 10.04 -12.68
N ASP A 71 -11.45 10.12 -13.94
CA ASP A 71 -11.50 11.39 -14.70
C ASP A 71 -12.44 12.40 -14.04
N ALA A 72 -13.65 11.98 -13.64
CA ALA A 72 -14.62 12.84 -12.97
C ALA A 72 -14.10 13.34 -11.61
N ALA A 73 -13.48 12.47 -10.82
CA ALA A 73 -12.90 12.82 -9.52
C ALA A 73 -11.77 13.86 -9.68
N PHE A 74 -10.80 13.61 -10.56
CA PHE A 74 -9.70 14.56 -10.77
C PHE A 74 -10.14 15.86 -11.44
N ALA A 75 -11.14 15.85 -12.30
CA ALA A 75 -11.75 17.08 -12.83
C ALA A 75 -12.38 17.95 -11.72
N ARG A 76 -13.02 17.32 -10.71
CA ARG A 76 -13.54 18.01 -9.53
C ARG A 76 -12.41 18.55 -8.65
N ILE A 77 -11.40 17.75 -8.37
CA ILE A 77 -10.26 18.10 -7.50
C ILE A 77 -9.50 19.31 -8.06
N ARG A 78 -9.21 19.35 -9.35
CA ARG A 78 -8.50 20.46 -10.01
C ARG A 78 -9.19 21.83 -9.88
N ARG A 79 -10.50 21.87 -9.61
CA ARG A 79 -11.21 23.14 -9.35
C ARG A 79 -10.79 23.78 -8.02
N ALA A 80 -10.24 23.00 -7.10
CA ALA A 80 -9.76 23.48 -5.80
C ALA A 80 -8.26 23.84 -5.81
N GLY A 81 -7.58 23.58 -6.90
CA GLY A 81 -6.15 23.85 -7.09
C GLY A 81 -5.40 22.66 -7.67
N PRO A 82 -4.13 22.87 -8.01
CA PRO A 82 -3.28 21.83 -8.56
C PRO A 82 -2.93 20.77 -7.49
N VAL A 83 -2.92 19.50 -7.87
CA VAL A 83 -2.54 18.41 -6.96
C VAL A 83 -1.04 18.48 -6.66
N ASN A 84 -0.70 18.58 -5.38
CA ASN A 84 0.69 18.59 -4.89
C ASN A 84 1.14 17.22 -4.42
N VAL A 85 0.22 16.45 -3.82
CA VAL A 85 0.48 15.11 -3.29
C VAL A 85 -0.58 14.14 -3.78
N LEU A 86 -0.16 13.01 -4.35
CA LEU A 86 -1.01 11.87 -4.65
C LEU A 86 -0.55 10.69 -3.81
N VAL A 87 -1.46 10.10 -3.02
CA VAL A 87 -1.22 8.85 -2.28
C VAL A 87 -2.05 7.73 -2.90
N ASN A 88 -1.41 6.85 -3.66
CA ASN A 88 -1.98 5.61 -4.18
C ASN A 88 -2.00 4.56 -3.06
N ASN A 89 -3.12 4.49 -2.33
CA ASN A 89 -3.29 3.55 -1.23
C ASN A 89 -4.38 2.51 -1.52
N ALA A 90 -5.34 2.79 -2.40
CA ALA A 90 -6.41 1.85 -2.72
C ALA A 90 -5.84 0.48 -3.14
N GLY A 91 -6.29 -0.58 -2.47
CA GLY A 91 -5.83 -1.93 -2.72
C GLY A 91 -6.73 -2.99 -2.10
N ILE A 92 -6.67 -4.18 -2.66
CA ILE A 92 -7.32 -5.39 -2.16
C ILE A 92 -6.29 -6.50 -2.06
N GLY A 93 -6.48 -7.42 -1.10
CA GLY A 93 -5.65 -8.59 -0.89
C GLY A 93 -6.28 -9.86 -1.48
N GLY A 94 -5.49 -10.92 -1.50
CA GLY A 94 -5.92 -12.28 -1.80
C GLY A 94 -4.87 -13.25 -1.29
N ALA A 95 -5.29 -14.33 -0.63
CA ALA A 95 -4.40 -15.30 -0.01
C ALA A 95 -4.87 -16.72 -0.35
N THR A 96 -4.50 -17.18 -1.55
CA THR A 96 -4.87 -18.51 -2.06
C THR A 96 -3.70 -19.07 -2.87
N PRO A 97 -3.39 -20.38 -2.79
CA PRO A 97 -2.42 -21.02 -3.66
C PRO A 97 -2.73 -20.78 -5.14
N LEU A 98 -1.71 -20.61 -5.97
CA LEU A 98 -1.88 -20.29 -7.39
C LEU A 98 -2.82 -21.25 -8.12
N GLU A 99 -2.65 -22.54 -7.89
CA GLU A 99 -3.48 -23.58 -8.50
C GLU A 99 -4.99 -23.44 -8.17
N LEU A 100 -5.31 -22.83 -7.04
CA LEU A 100 -6.67 -22.67 -6.54
C LEU A 100 -7.23 -21.25 -6.76
N THR A 101 -6.43 -20.34 -7.32
CA THR A 101 -6.81 -18.94 -7.55
C THR A 101 -7.38 -18.77 -8.95
N PRO A 102 -8.64 -18.39 -9.12
CA PRO A 102 -9.23 -18.11 -10.43
C PRO A 102 -8.54 -16.92 -11.13
N GLU A 103 -8.48 -16.95 -12.46
CA GLU A 103 -7.85 -15.89 -13.25
C GLU A 103 -8.53 -14.52 -13.06
N ASP A 104 -9.85 -14.50 -12.90
CA ASP A 104 -10.60 -13.26 -12.67
C ASP A 104 -10.24 -12.59 -11.33
N GLU A 105 -9.91 -13.37 -10.31
CA GLU A 105 -9.39 -12.85 -9.03
C GLU A 105 -8.01 -12.18 -9.24
N HIS A 106 -7.09 -12.82 -9.99
CA HIS A 106 -5.82 -12.19 -10.37
C HIS A 106 -6.05 -10.86 -11.09
N ARG A 107 -6.96 -10.83 -12.07
CA ARG A 107 -7.27 -9.62 -12.83
C ARG A 107 -7.85 -8.52 -11.95
N ALA A 108 -8.77 -8.86 -11.03
CA ALA A 108 -9.40 -7.89 -10.13
C ALA A 108 -8.37 -7.24 -9.18
N ILE A 109 -7.42 -8.04 -8.65
CA ILE A 109 -6.35 -7.53 -7.78
C ILE A 109 -5.41 -6.60 -8.58
N PHE A 110 -4.99 -7.00 -9.80
CA PHE A 110 -4.19 -6.14 -10.68
C PHE A 110 -4.92 -4.86 -11.07
N GLU A 111 -6.20 -4.97 -11.40
CA GLU A 111 -7.03 -3.82 -11.80
C GLU A 111 -7.08 -2.76 -10.71
N THR A 112 -7.24 -3.19 -9.46
CA THR A 112 -7.30 -2.27 -8.31
C THR A 112 -5.92 -1.76 -7.92
N ASN A 113 -4.97 -2.67 -7.65
CA ASN A 113 -3.71 -2.33 -6.98
C ASN A 113 -2.69 -1.67 -7.93
N TYR A 114 -2.68 -2.08 -9.21
CA TYR A 114 -1.70 -1.58 -10.18
C TYR A 114 -2.34 -0.60 -11.17
N PHE A 115 -3.33 -1.04 -11.95
CA PHE A 115 -3.91 -0.17 -12.98
C PHE A 115 -4.65 1.03 -12.38
N GLY A 116 -5.25 0.86 -11.19
CA GLY A 116 -5.84 1.96 -10.44
C GLY A 116 -4.81 3.05 -10.10
N ALA A 117 -3.63 2.66 -9.61
CA ALA A 117 -2.53 3.59 -9.33
C ALA A 117 -2.02 4.27 -10.63
N VAL A 118 -1.87 3.48 -11.71
CA VAL A 118 -1.46 4.03 -13.04
C VAL A 118 -2.41 5.13 -13.49
N ARG A 119 -3.74 4.91 -13.41
CA ARG A 119 -4.75 5.93 -13.80
C ARG A 119 -4.63 7.19 -12.97
N CYS A 120 -4.50 7.05 -11.65
CA CYS A 120 -4.36 8.21 -10.76
C CYS A 120 -3.05 8.99 -11.05
N ILE A 121 -1.94 8.29 -11.28
CA ILE A 121 -0.66 8.92 -11.67
C ILE A 121 -0.81 9.68 -12.99
N GLN A 122 -1.39 9.04 -14.00
CA GLN A 122 -1.61 9.67 -15.31
C GLN A 122 -2.49 10.92 -15.23
N ALA A 123 -3.43 10.95 -14.29
CA ALA A 123 -4.29 12.10 -14.08
C ALA A 123 -3.55 13.31 -13.50
N VAL A 124 -2.51 13.15 -12.69
CA VAL A 124 -1.83 14.26 -12.00
C VAL A 124 -0.47 14.62 -12.59
N LEU A 125 0.21 13.65 -13.20
CA LEU A 125 1.60 13.77 -13.62
C LEU A 125 1.86 14.88 -14.65
N PRO A 126 1.04 15.11 -15.67
CA PRO A 126 1.27 16.20 -16.64
C PRO A 126 1.39 17.56 -15.96
N GLU A 127 0.46 17.87 -15.05
CA GLU A 127 0.44 19.12 -14.30
C GLU A 127 1.59 19.25 -13.31
N MET A 128 1.92 18.16 -12.58
CA MET A 128 3.09 18.15 -11.68
C MET A 128 4.39 18.41 -12.44
N ARG A 129 4.55 17.77 -13.61
CA ARG A 129 5.71 17.96 -14.50
C ARG A 129 5.83 19.39 -15.01
N GLU A 130 4.73 19.99 -15.47
CA GLU A 130 4.70 21.37 -15.98
C GLU A 130 5.06 22.40 -14.92
N ARG A 131 4.61 22.16 -13.68
CA ARG A 131 4.92 23.02 -12.52
C ARG A 131 6.27 22.73 -11.89
N CYS A 132 6.94 21.67 -12.32
CA CYS A 132 8.17 21.15 -11.67
C CYS A 132 7.99 20.98 -10.15
N ARG A 133 6.83 20.49 -9.72
CA ARG A 133 6.48 20.34 -8.31
C ARG A 133 5.40 19.27 -8.14
N GLY A 134 5.65 18.30 -7.27
CA GLY A 134 4.67 17.28 -6.88
C GLY A 134 5.32 16.10 -6.19
N THR A 135 4.54 15.36 -5.42
CA THR A 135 4.95 14.10 -4.80
C THR A 135 3.92 13.02 -5.05
N ILE A 136 4.36 11.89 -5.53
CA ILE A 136 3.56 10.68 -5.72
C ILE A 136 4.03 9.64 -4.72
N VAL A 137 3.14 9.19 -3.86
CA VAL A 137 3.38 8.14 -2.87
C VAL A 137 2.61 6.89 -3.29
N ASN A 138 3.29 5.77 -3.44
CA ASN A 138 2.68 4.47 -3.64
C ASN A 138 2.75 3.68 -2.33
N VAL A 139 1.61 3.31 -1.76
CA VAL A 139 1.56 2.36 -0.64
C VAL A 139 1.68 0.96 -1.22
N THR A 140 2.91 0.46 -1.21
CA THR A 140 3.23 -0.86 -1.74
C THR A 140 3.02 -1.94 -0.67
N SER A 141 4.02 -2.66 -0.28
CA SER A 141 4.06 -3.65 0.82
C SER A 141 5.47 -4.22 0.93
N MET A 142 5.82 -4.84 2.06
CA MET A 142 6.96 -5.75 2.13
C MET A 142 6.89 -6.85 1.04
N GLU A 143 5.69 -7.23 0.63
CA GLU A 143 5.44 -8.19 -0.44
C GLU A 143 5.73 -7.63 -1.86
N GLY A 144 6.01 -6.35 -1.99
CA GLY A 144 6.57 -5.77 -3.21
C GLY A 144 8.07 -6.03 -3.40
N LEU A 145 8.73 -6.54 -2.37
CA LEU A 145 10.17 -6.82 -2.34
C LEU A 145 10.50 -8.29 -2.01
N VAL A 146 9.55 -9.00 -1.39
CA VAL A 146 9.63 -10.42 -1.08
C VAL A 146 8.35 -11.10 -1.55
N ALA A 147 8.45 -12.01 -2.52
CA ALA A 147 7.29 -12.76 -2.99
C ALA A 147 6.87 -13.81 -1.96
N MET A 148 5.66 -13.70 -1.43
CA MET A 148 5.13 -14.61 -0.44
C MET A 148 4.34 -15.75 -1.10
N PRO A 149 4.58 -17.02 -0.69
CA PRO A 149 3.76 -18.13 -1.15
C PRO A 149 2.30 -17.94 -0.72
N ASN A 150 1.36 -18.48 -1.49
CA ASN A 150 -0.09 -18.33 -1.33
C ASN A 150 -0.64 -16.90 -1.46
N GLN A 151 0.18 -15.91 -1.82
CA GLN A 151 -0.23 -14.54 -2.03
C GLN A 151 0.20 -14.00 -3.40
N ILE A 152 0.42 -14.90 -4.35
CA ILE A 152 1.00 -14.57 -5.65
C ILE A 152 0.30 -13.41 -6.36
N PRO A 153 -1.05 -13.34 -6.46
CA PRO A 153 -1.70 -12.21 -7.14
C PRO A 153 -1.41 -10.87 -6.45
N TYR A 154 -1.46 -10.86 -5.12
CA TYR A 154 -1.19 -9.66 -4.34
C TYR A 154 0.29 -9.25 -4.43
N SER A 155 1.21 -10.17 -4.11
CA SER A 155 2.66 -9.91 -4.20
C SER A 155 3.04 -9.44 -5.60
N ALA A 156 2.53 -10.07 -6.67
CA ALA A 156 2.81 -9.66 -8.04
C ALA A 156 2.37 -8.21 -8.33
N THR A 157 1.20 -7.78 -7.82
CA THR A 157 0.78 -6.37 -7.97
C THR A 157 1.66 -5.40 -7.21
N LYS A 158 2.14 -5.80 -6.03
CA LYS A 158 3.03 -4.95 -5.22
C LYS A 158 4.43 -4.86 -5.82
N TRP A 159 4.95 -5.95 -6.41
CA TRP A 159 6.17 -5.92 -7.22
C TRP A 159 6.02 -5.03 -8.44
N ALA A 160 4.89 -5.13 -9.14
CA ALA A 160 4.61 -4.25 -10.29
C ALA A 160 4.54 -2.77 -9.86
N LEU A 161 3.98 -2.47 -8.68
CA LEU A 161 3.90 -1.11 -8.15
C LEU A 161 5.27 -0.59 -7.70
N GLU A 162 6.15 -1.46 -7.15
CA GLU A 162 7.55 -1.13 -6.87
C GLU A 162 8.30 -0.77 -8.15
N CYS A 163 8.18 -1.60 -9.18
CA CYS A 163 8.78 -1.35 -10.50
C CYS A 163 8.27 -0.03 -11.09
N LEU A 164 6.95 0.23 -11.01
CA LEU A 164 6.36 1.49 -11.47
C LEU A 164 6.96 2.69 -10.73
N GLY A 165 7.07 2.60 -9.39
CA GLY A 165 7.62 3.67 -8.57
C GLY A 165 9.08 3.95 -8.90
N GLU A 166 9.92 2.91 -9.01
CA GLU A 166 11.35 3.03 -9.32
C GLU A 166 11.59 3.62 -10.71
N ALA A 167 10.95 3.07 -11.73
CA ALA A 167 11.09 3.57 -13.10
C ALA A 167 10.57 5.02 -13.23
N ARG A 168 9.41 5.30 -12.60
CA ARG A 168 8.83 6.64 -12.63
C ARG A 168 9.71 7.66 -11.91
N ALA A 169 10.28 7.31 -10.78
CA ALA A 169 11.20 8.18 -10.05
C ALA A 169 12.34 8.68 -10.95
N HIS A 170 12.92 7.77 -11.74
CA HIS A 170 13.96 8.12 -12.71
C HIS A 170 13.45 9.04 -13.83
N GLU A 171 12.28 8.74 -14.42
CA GLU A 171 11.71 9.52 -15.53
C GLU A 171 11.38 10.96 -15.15
N VAL A 172 10.94 11.21 -13.90
CA VAL A 172 10.44 12.52 -13.47
C VAL A 172 11.40 13.32 -12.62
N PHE A 173 12.55 12.76 -12.25
CA PHE A 173 13.54 13.41 -11.40
C PHE A 173 13.94 14.80 -11.89
N ARG A 174 14.20 14.93 -13.20
CA ARG A 174 14.56 16.23 -13.82
C ARG A 174 13.48 17.29 -13.74
N PHE A 175 12.23 16.90 -13.46
CA PHE A 175 11.10 17.81 -13.33
C PHE A 175 10.78 18.13 -11.87
N ASN A 176 11.68 17.80 -10.93
CA ASN A 176 11.47 18.01 -9.51
C ASN A 176 10.15 17.40 -8.99
N VAL A 177 9.69 16.31 -9.60
CA VAL A 177 8.58 15.51 -9.13
C VAL A 177 9.15 14.32 -8.36
N ARG A 178 8.73 14.19 -7.11
CA ARG A 178 9.19 13.10 -6.23
C ARG A 178 8.27 11.89 -6.35
N VAL A 179 8.85 10.70 -6.38
CA VAL A 179 8.12 9.44 -6.26
C VAL A 179 8.66 8.69 -5.05
N VAL A 180 7.77 8.17 -4.22
CA VAL A 180 8.07 7.46 -2.98
C VAL A 180 7.26 6.18 -2.94
N ASN A 181 7.89 5.08 -2.58
CA ASN A 181 7.23 3.84 -2.22
C ASN A 181 7.28 3.69 -0.69
N VAL A 182 6.14 3.39 -0.09
CA VAL A 182 6.02 3.07 1.33
C VAL A 182 5.66 1.60 1.42
N GLU A 183 6.46 0.81 2.12
CA GLU A 183 6.37 -0.65 2.18
C GLU A 183 5.94 -1.10 3.59
N PRO A 184 4.63 -1.12 3.89
CA PRO A 184 4.14 -1.64 5.15
C PRO A 184 4.37 -3.15 5.28
N GLY A 185 4.68 -3.59 6.50
CA GLY A 185 4.53 -4.98 6.92
C GLY A 185 3.07 -5.32 7.22
N VAL A 186 2.83 -6.14 8.23
CA VAL A 186 1.49 -6.48 8.69
C VAL A 186 0.93 -5.32 9.53
N ILE A 187 -0.05 -4.63 8.99
CA ILE A 187 -0.70 -3.47 9.64
C ILE A 187 -2.12 -3.85 10.07
N MET A 188 -2.55 -3.38 11.24
CA MET A 188 -3.89 -3.61 11.79
C MET A 188 -4.96 -2.88 10.96
N THR A 189 -5.41 -3.50 9.87
CA THR A 189 -6.39 -2.92 8.95
C THR A 189 -7.45 -3.95 8.52
N GLN A 190 -8.57 -3.48 8.01
CA GLN A 190 -9.64 -4.32 7.48
C GLN A 190 -9.30 -5.00 6.13
N ILE A 191 -8.12 -4.80 5.57
CA ILE A 191 -7.70 -5.49 4.34
C ILE A 191 -7.66 -7.00 4.56
N PHE A 192 -7.34 -7.44 5.75
CA PHE A 192 -7.30 -8.85 6.14
C PHE A 192 -8.69 -9.46 6.25
N ASP A 193 -9.68 -8.71 6.73
CA ASP A 193 -11.08 -9.17 6.78
C ASP A 193 -11.62 -9.40 5.37
N ASN A 194 -11.29 -8.50 4.45
CA ASN A 194 -11.63 -8.65 3.03
C ASN A 194 -10.86 -9.79 2.36
N SER A 195 -9.60 -10.02 2.76
CA SER A 195 -8.76 -11.11 2.25
C SER A 195 -9.20 -12.47 2.78
N THR A 196 -9.58 -12.57 4.06
CA THR A 196 -10.09 -13.83 4.65
C THR A 196 -11.39 -14.28 4.03
N ALA A 197 -12.27 -13.37 3.62
CA ALA A 197 -13.48 -13.69 2.87
C ALA A 197 -13.17 -14.32 1.49
N ALA A 198 -12.04 -13.99 0.89
CA ALA A 198 -11.54 -14.55 -0.36
C ALA A 198 -10.58 -15.74 -0.15
N THR A 199 -10.17 -16.05 1.08
CA THR A 199 -9.22 -17.13 1.37
C THR A 199 -9.92 -18.47 1.35
N ARG A 200 -9.50 -19.35 0.45
CA ARG A 200 -9.99 -20.73 0.35
C ARG A 200 -9.09 -21.64 1.17
N TYR A 201 -9.31 -21.66 2.48
CA TYR A 201 -8.58 -22.57 3.36
C TYR A 201 -9.22 -23.96 3.33
N ASP A 202 -8.46 -24.93 2.79
CA ASP A 202 -8.82 -26.36 2.82
C ASP A 202 -7.77 -27.12 3.65
N ARG A 203 -8.22 -27.82 4.68
CA ARG A 203 -7.35 -28.63 5.56
C ARG A 203 -6.75 -29.84 4.87
N GLU A 204 -7.39 -30.34 3.81
CA GLU A 204 -6.94 -31.47 3.01
C GLU A 204 -6.09 -31.05 1.80
N SER A 205 -5.93 -29.76 1.59
CA SER A 205 -5.12 -29.22 0.50
C SER A 205 -3.65 -29.62 0.66
N PRO A 206 -2.97 -30.05 -0.43
CA PRO A 206 -1.53 -30.27 -0.42
C PRO A 206 -0.72 -29.01 -0.04
N TYR A 207 -1.32 -27.84 -0.15
CA TYR A 207 -0.73 -26.54 0.21
C TYR A 207 -0.97 -26.15 1.68
N GLN A 208 -1.67 -26.97 2.46
CA GLN A 208 -1.99 -26.66 3.86
C GLN A 208 -0.77 -26.33 4.72
N PRO A 209 0.38 -27.03 4.63
CA PRO A 209 1.56 -26.68 5.43
C PRO A 209 2.06 -25.26 5.18
N ILE A 210 2.09 -24.83 3.91
CA ILE A 210 2.54 -23.48 3.53
C ILE A 210 1.49 -22.43 3.95
N MET A 211 0.20 -22.70 3.78
CA MET A 211 -0.88 -21.82 4.23
C MET A 211 -0.83 -21.61 5.75
N ARG A 212 -0.57 -22.66 6.52
CA ARG A 212 -0.42 -22.59 7.98
C ARG A 212 0.80 -21.75 8.39
N ARG A 213 1.94 -21.93 7.70
CA ARG A 213 3.17 -21.14 7.94
C ARG A 213 2.95 -19.65 7.67
N ASN A 214 2.25 -19.30 6.58
CA ASN A 214 1.83 -17.91 6.33
C ASN A 214 0.91 -17.38 7.43
N GLY A 215 -0.03 -18.20 7.91
CA GLY A 215 -0.89 -17.83 9.03
C GLY A 215 -0.09 -17.48 10.30
N LYS A 216 1.00 -18.21 10.59
CA LYS A 216 1.91 -17.89 11.70
C LYS A 216 2.64 -16.57 11.50
N MET A 217 3.08 -16.28 10.27
CA MET A 217 3.72 -15.01 9.94
C MET A 217 2.76 -13.84 10.17
N PHE A 218 1.53 -13.93 9.66
CA PHE A 218 0.51 -12.90 9.91
C PHE A 218 0.19 -12.77 11.40
N LYS A 219 0.10 -13.87 12.14
CA LYS A 219 -0.11 -13.85 13.58
C LYS A 219 0.99 -13.06 14.29
N ALA A 220 2.27 -13.34 13.98
CA ALA A 220 3.40 -12.61 14.53
C ALA A 220 3.33 -11.10 14.21
N GLY A 221 2.97 -10.75 12.97
CA GLY A 221 2.76 -9.36 12.57
C GLY A 221 1.59 -8.70 13.32
N PHE A 222 0.47 -9.40 13.53
CA PHE A 222 -0.64 -8.90 14.35
C PHE A 222 -0.25 -8.72 15.82
N GLU A 223 0.58 -9.59 16.37
CA GLU A 223 1.11 -9.45 17.73
C GLU A 223 2.01 -8.22 17.88
N ALA A 224 2.72 -7.81 16.83
CA ALA A 224 3.47 -6.55 16.78
C ALA A 224 2.56 -5.31 16.81
N ASN A 225 1.28 -5.47 16.48
CA ASN A 225 0.22 -4.47 16.62
C ASN A 225 0.53 -3.10 16.00
N VAL A 226 1.15 -3.09 14.82
CA VAL A 226 1.45 -1.84 14.10
C VAL A 226 0.16 -1.22 13.57
N GLN A 227 -0.12 0.01 14.01
CA GLN A 227 -1.34 0.73 13.68
C GLN A 227 -1.22 1.48 12.34
N PRO A 228 -2.35 1.73 11.62
CA PRO A 228 -2.37 2.49 10.37
C PRO A 228 -1.75 3.88 10.48
N GLU A 229 -1.84 4.52 11.64
CA GLU A 229 -1.29 5.84 11.96
C GLU A 229 0.23 5.85 11.76
N ARG A 230 0.92 4.75 12.08
CA ARG A 230 2.37 4.65 11.87
C ARG A 230 2.75 4.73 10.40
N VAL A 231 1.92 4.15 9.51
CA VAL A 231 2.11 4.27 8.06
C VAL A 231 1.83 5.69 7.59
N ALA A 232 0.77 6.33 8.12
CA ALA A 232 0.43 7.71 7.81
C ALA A 232 1.54 8.69 8.21
N GLU A 233 2.13 8.53 9.40
CA GLU A 233 3.30 9.30 9.86
C GLU A 233 4.50 9.10 8.92
N THR A 234 4.75 7.87 8.48
CA THR A 234 5.84 7.58 7.53
C THR A 234 5.58 8.21 6.16
N ILE A 235 4.34 8.19 5.67
CA ILE A 235 3.95 8.88 4.43
C ILE A 235 4.22 10.39 4.57
N LEU A 236 3.81 11.02 5.66
CA LEU A 236 4.07 12.44 5.92
C LEU A 236 5.57 12.73 5.98
N ALA A 237 6.34 11.91 6.71
CA ALA A 237 7.79 12.04 6.80
C ALA A 237 8.45 11.93 5.42
N ALA A 238 8.01 10.99 4.58
CA ALA A 238 8.53 10.81 3.23
C ALA A 238 8.23 12.00 2.30
N ILE A 239 7.04 12.60 2.43
CA ILE A 239 6.64 13.80 1.67
C ILE A 239 7.49 15.00 2.10
N SER A 240 7.74 15.15 3.40
CA SER A 240 8.40 16.31 4.01
C SER A 240 9.92 16.19 4.05
N SER A 241 10.49 15.01 3.78
CA SER A 241 11.93 14.77 3.86
C SER A 241 12.72 15.67 2.90
N PRO A 242 13.79 16.33 3.35
CA PRO A 242 14.70 17.04 2.45
C PRO A 242 15.52 16.10 1.57
N GLU A 243 15.69 14.85 1.99
CA GLU A 243 16.44 13.83 1.25
C GLU A 243 15.56 13.07 0.28
N TYR A 244 16.08 12.77 -0.91
CA TYR A 244 15.41 11.90 -1.86
C TYR A 244 15.66 10.43 -1.50
N ARG A 245 14.66 9.79 -0.93
CA ARG A 245 14.66 8.36 -0.62
C ARG A 245 13.44 7.71 -1.28
N LEU A 246 13.66 6.67 -2.07
CA LEU A 246 12.59 6.01 -2.80
C LEU A 246 11.75 5.12 -1.88
N ARG A 247 12.38 4.30 -1.02
CA ARG A 247 11.72 3.24 -0.23
C ARG A 247 11.68 3.55 1.25
N TRP A 248 10.50 3.36 1.87
CA TRP A 248 10.22 3.67 3.26
C TRP A 248 9.50 2.49 3.92
N PRO A 249 10.23 1.43 4.36
CA PRO A 249 9.61 0.30 5.05
C PRO A 249 8.99 0.73 6.38
N VAL A 250 7.87 0.10 6.75
CA VAL A 250 7.13 0.37 7.99
C VAL A 250 6.82 -0.92 8.72
N GLY A 251 7.37 -1.05 9.92
CA GLY A 251 7.29 -2.22 10.77
C GLY A 251 8.58 -3.03 10.78
N GLU A 252 8.90 -3.61 11.93
CA GLU A 252 10.10 -4.44 12.10
C GLU A 252 10.06 -5.68 11.19
N ASP A 253 8.87 -6.21 10.94
CA ASP A 253 8.63 -7.32 10.02
C ASP A 253 8.97 -6.93 8.57
N ALA A 254 8.58 -5.74 8.12
CA ALA A 254 8.93 -5.25 6.79
C ALA A 254 10.44 -5.07 6.63
N GLU A 255 11.10 -4.47 7.61
CA GLU A 255 12.55 -4.29 7.62
C GLU A 255 13.29 -5.64 7.67
N GLY A 256 12.84 -6.56 8.54
CA GLY A 256 13.39 -7.89 8.69
C GLY A 256 13.27 -8.71 7.41
N MET A 257 12.09 -8.74 6.80
CA MET A 257 11.86 -9.43 5.53
C MET A 257 12.70 -8.87 4.39
N PHE A 258 12.76 -7.55 4.27
CA PHE A 258 13.53 -6.87 3.24
C PHE A 258 15.04 -7.15 3.36
N ASN A 259 15.60 -6.99 4.55
CA ASN A 259 17.01 -7.21 4.80
C ASN A 259 17.38 -8.70 4.70
N GLY A 260 16.55 -9.57 5.28
CA GLY A 260 16.76 -10.99 5.27
C GLY A 260 16.72 -11.59 3.87
N ARG A 261 15.71 -11.22 3.04
CA ARG A 261 15.62 -11.71 1.66
C ARG A 261 16.82 -11.33 0.81
N ARG A 262 17.41 -10.16 1.05
CA ARG A 262 18.63 -9.72 0.37
C ARG A 262 19.89 -10.42 0.84
N ALA A 263 19.89 -10.92 2.07
CA ALA A 263 21.03 -11.59 2.68
C ALA A 263 21.13 -13.09 2.33
N ILE A 264 20.05 -13.70 1.84
CA ILE A 264 20.02 -15.11 1.43
C ILE A 264 19.93 -15.22 -0.10
N ASP A 265 20.48 -16.33 -0.64
CA ASP A 265 20.33 -16.67 -2.06
C ASP A 265 18.92 -17.21 -2.37
N ASP A 266 18.61 -17.36 -3.66
CA ASP A 266 17.31 -17.86 -4.12
C ASP A 266 17.10 -19.32 -3.71
N GLU A 267 18.15 -20.12 -3.70
CA GLU A 267 18.12 -21.52 -3.30
C GLU A 267 17.67 -21.68 -1.86
N LYS A 268 18.22 -20.91 -0.92
CA LYS A 268 17.79 -20.92 0.48
C LYS A 268 16.33 -20.47 0.64
N TRP A 269 15.90 -19.49 -0.13
CA TRP A 269 14.50 -19.08 -0.14
C TRP A 269 13.57 -20.19 -0.62
N ILE A 270 13.94 -20.89 -1.71
CA ILE A 270 13.18 -22.00 -2.27
C ILE A 270 13.14 -23.17 -1.30
N GLU A 271 14.27 -23.50 -0.64
CA GLU A 271 14.35 -24.55 0.35
C GLU A 271 13.46 -24.36 1.59
N MET A 272 13.04 -23.13 1.87
CA MET A 272 12.01 -22.87 2.89
C MET A 272 10.66 -23.53 2.54
N GLY A 273 10.43 -23.85 1.28
CA GLY A 273 9.26 -24.59 0.80
C GLY A 273 9.36 -26.11 0.97
N ALA A 274 10.49 -26.64 1.42
CA ALA A 274 10.67 -28.08 1.61
C ALA A 274 9.78 -28.65 2.73
N ASP A 275 9.72 -29.97 2.80
CA ASP A 275 9.01 -30.69 3.87
C ASP A 275 9.81 -30.62 5.19
N LEU A 276 9.79 -29.43 5.78
CA LEU A 276 10.43 -29.12 7.05
C LEU A 276 9.46 -29.37 8.21
N SER A 277 9.99 -29.75 9.37
CA SER A 277 9.24 -29.64 10.63
C SER A 277 8.89 -28.15 10.89
N ASP A 278 7.83 -27.92 11.66
CA ASP A 278 7.49 -26.53 12.05
C ASP A 278 8.61 -25.88 12.86
N GLU A 279 9.29 -26.65 13.70
CA GLU A 279 10.44 -26.18 14.51
C GLU A 279 11.58 -25.72 13.61
N ASP A 280 11.97 -26.53 12.61
CA ASP A 280 13.04 -26.17 11.68
C ASP A 280 12.66 -24.97 10.80
N TYR A 281 11.41 -24.92 10.35
CA TYR A 281 10.91 -23.78 9.58
C TYR A 281 10.95 -22.48 10.40
N ASN A 282 10.39 -22.49 11.61
CA ASN A 282 10.36 -21.33 12.49
C ASN A 282 11.77 -20.84 12.84
N ARG A 283 12.69 -21.77 13.14
CA ARG A 283 14.10 -21.43 13.42
C ARG A 283 14.77 -20.76 12.23
N ARG A 284 14.64 -21.32 11.00
CA ARG A 284 15.20 -20.71 9.78
C ARG A 284 14.56 -19.36 9.49
N TYR A 285 13.26 -19.23 9.70
CA TYR A 285 12.56 -17.97 9.48
C TYR A 285 13.06 -16.86 10.42
N GLU A 286 13.23 -17.19 11.71
CA GLU A 286 13.82 -16.27 12.70
C GLU A 286 15.28 -15.92 12.36
N GLU A 287 16.08 -16.90 11.94
CA GLU A 287 17.46 -16.70 11.51
C GLU A 287 17.56 -15.76 10.30
N TYR A 288 16.71 -15.95 9.28
CA TYR A 288 16.79 -15.18 8.03
C TYR A 288 16.15 -13.81 8.14
N PHE A 289 15.06 -13.69 8.85
CA PHE A 289 14.22 -12.51 8.83
C PHE A 289 14.10 -11.77 10.16
N GLY A 290 14.66 -12.32 11.24
CA GLY A 290 14.57 -11.72 12.58
C GLY A 290 13.15 -11.75 13.18
N VAL A 291 12.20 -12.44 12.56
CA VAL A 291 10.80 -12.53 13.00
C VAL A 291 10.56 -13.90 13.62
N ARG A 292 10.13 -13.92 14.88
CA ARG A 292 9.81 -15.15 15.61
C ARG A 292 8.39 -15.60 15.32
N LEU A 293 8.24 -16.81 14.80
CA LEU A 293 6.94 -17.45 14.56
C LEU A 293 6.51 -18.30 15.76
N SER A 294 5.27 -18.11 16.21
CA SER A 294 4.69 -18.83 17.36
C SER A 294 3.59 -19.84 16.94
#